data_4ed3effab888592b27c84f7c1ef25566
#
_entry.id   4ed3effab888592b27c84f7c1ef25566
#
_cell.length_a   1.000
_cell.length_b   1.000
_cell.length_c   1.000
_cell.angle_alpha   90.00
_cell.angle_beta   90.00
_cell.angle_gamma   90.00
#
_symmetry.space_group_name_H-M   'P 1'
#
loop_
_entity.id
_entity.type
_entity.pdbx_description
1 polymer ?
#
loop_
_entity_poly.entity_id
_entity_poly.type
_entity_poly.pdbx_seq_one_letter_code
_entity_poly.pdbx_strand_id
1 'polypeptide(L)'
;GKEEHVWADSGYRGAQARVDREGLQWHIAARPSDIAKLPEGRRKTAAQKHEHRKASVRAKVEHPFRVIKRQFGLMKVRFRGLAKNAAHVVTLFALSNLWMARRKLMAMAVVRPTSA
;
A
#
# COMPACT_ATOMS: atom_id res chain seq x y z
N GLY A 1 -5.58 9.31 -15.06
CA GLY A 1 -5.70 8.04 -14.40
C GLY A 1 -7.07 7.44 -14.57
N LYS A 2 -7.10 6.13 -14.48
CA LYS A 2 -8.33 5.33 -14.56
C LYS A 2 -8.72 4.78 -13.18
N GLU A 3 -8.27 5.45 -12.12
CA GLU A 3 -8.55 5.02 -10.75
C GLU A 3 -10.03 5.20 -10.44
N GLU A 4 -10.65 4.16 -9.91
CA GLU A 4 -12.04 4.16 -9.44
C GLU A 4 -12.11 4.27 -7.91
N HIS A 5 -11.06 3.87 -7.20
CA HIS A 5 -11.00 3.85 -5.76
C HIS A 5 -9.80 4.61 -5.20
N VAL A 6 -10.03 5.45 -4.21
CA VAL A 6 -8.98 6.16 -3.45
C VAL A 6 -9.03 5.73 -1.98
N TRP A 7 -7.92 5.26 -1.48
CA TRP A 7 -7.74 4.83 -0.10
C TRP A 7 -6.89 5.84 0.65
N ALA A 8 -7.46 6.49 1.65
CA ALA A 8 -6.82 7.57 2.37
C ALA A 8 -6.92 7.41 3.89
N ASP A 9 -6.02 8.07 4.58
CA ASP A 9 -5.98 8.18 6.02
C ASP A 9 -7.01 9.21 6.52
N SER A 10 -7.31 9.20 7.80
CA SER A 10 -8.28 10.08 8.46
C SER A 10 -7.92 11.57 8.36
N GLY A 11 -6.65 11.92 8.07
CA GLY A 11 -6.21 13.28 7.80
C GLY A 11 -6.76 13.88 6.50
N TYR A 12 -7.19 13.03 5.57
CA TYR A 12 -7.75 13.46 4.28
C TYR A 12 -9.25 13.65 4.28
N ARG A 13 -9.89 13.78 5.46
CA ARG A 13 -11.32 14.11 5.55
C ARG A 13 -11.61 15.44 4.86
N GLY A 14 -12.63 15.45 4.01
CA GLY A 14 -13.01 16.62 3.19
C GLY A 14 -12.21 16.78 1.91
N ALA A 15 -11.22 15.92 1.63
CA ALA A 15 -10.50 15.97 0.36
C ALA A 15 -11.40 15.68 -0.84
N GLN A 16 -12.44 14.85 -0.67
CA GLN A 16 -13.39 14.54 -1.73
C GLN A 16 -14.12 15.81 -2.27
N ALA A 17 -14.34 16.82 -1.44
CA ALA A 17 -14.95 18.07 -1.87
C ALA A 17 -14.01 18.98 -2.69
N ARG A 18 -12.70 18.68 -2.69
CA ARG A 18 -11.68 19.47 -3.40
C ARG A 18 -11.23 18.82 -4.71
N VAL A 19 -11.62 17.57 -4.93
CA VAL A 19 -11.25 16.81 -6.14
C VAL A 19 -12.49 16.72 -7.02
N ASP A 20 -12.48 17.52 -8.06
CA ASP A 20 -13.57 17.61 -9.04
C ASP A 20 -13.45 16.48 -10.06
N ARG A 21 -13.75 15.23 -9.63
CA ARG A 21 -13.74 14.04 -10.47
C ARG A 21 -14.92 13.12 -10.11
N GLU A 22 -15.84 13.02 -11.03
CA GLU A 22 -16.99 12.14 -10.90
C GLU A 22 -16.59 10.66 -10.97
N GLY A 23 -17.31 9.81 -10.25
CA GLY A 23 -17.12 8.36 -10.25
C GLY A 23 -16.01 7.84 -9.33
N LEU A 24 -15.31 8.71 -8.59
CA LEU A 24 -14.25 8.30 -7.69
C LEU A 24 -14.79 7.88 -6.32
N GLN A 25 -14.58 6.63 -5.94
CA GLN A 25 -14.98 6.11 -4.63
C GLN A 25 -13.88 6.32 -3.59
N TRP A 26 -14.20 7.10 -2.54
CA TRP A 26 -13.29 7.42 -1.46
C TRP A 26 -13.44 6.48 -0.27
N HIS A 27 -12.35 5.86 0.15
CA HIS A 27 -12.26 4.99 1.32
C HIS A 27 -11.35 5.64 2.38
N ILE A 28 -11.87 6.69 3.04
CA ILE A 28 -11.12 7.40 4.08
C ILE A 28 -11.24 6.63 5.38
N ALA A 29 -10.12 6.42 6.08
CA ALA A 29 -10.10 5.77 7.38
C ALA A 29 -10.87 6.59 8.42
N ALA A 30 -11.70 5.93 9.23
CA ALA A 30 -12.34 6.56 10.38
C ALA A 30 -11.34 6.75 11.52
N ARG A 31 -11.56 7.75 12.35
CA ARG A 31 -10.76 7.89 13.58
C ARG A 31 -11.16 6.80 14.56
N PRO A 32 -10.21 6.16 15.26
CA PRO A 32 -10.51 5.15 16.27
C PRO A 32 -11.50 5.63 17.33
N SER A 33 -11.43 6.93 17.70
CA SER A 33 -12.36 7.57 18.64
C SER A 33 -13.81 7.57 18.16
N ASP A 34 -14.05 7.68 16.85
CA ASP A 34 -15.40 7.72 16.29
C ASP A 34 -16.03 6.31 16.33
N ILE A 35 -15.22 5.28 16.12
CA ILE A 35 -15.66 3.88 16.21
C ILE A 35 -15.89 3.49 17.67
N ALA A 36 -15.03 3.96 18.59
CA ALA A 36 -15.17 3.68 20.01
C ALA A 36 -16.48 4.21 20.62
N LYS A 37 -16.97 5.36 20.09
CA LYS A 37 -18.22 5.98 20.51
C LYS A 37 -19.48 5.25 20.03
N LEU A 38 -19.35 4.31 19.10
CA LEU A 38 -20.50 3.55 18.62
C LEU A 38 -21.01 2.61 19.72
N PRO A 39 -22.34 2.47 19.89
CA PRO A 39 -22.90 1.51 20.83
C PRO A 39 -22.49 0.07 20.44
N GLU A 40 -22.30 -0.77 21.45
CA GLU A 40 -21.99 -2.19 21.23
C GLU A 40 -23.10 -2.85 20.39
N GLY A 41 -22.69 -3.68 19.43
CA GLY A 41 -23.62 -4.40 18.57
C GLY A 41 -23.12 -4.56 17.13
N ARG A 42 -24.05 -5.01 16.27
CA ARG A 42 -23.77 -5.30 14.84
C ARG A 42 -23.15 -4.12 14.08
N ARG A 43 -23.56 -2.88 14.40
CA ARG A 43 -23.05 -1.67 13.76
C ARG A 43 -21.57 -1.43 14.08
N LYS A 44 -21.18 -1.57 15.35
CA LYS A 44 -19.78 -1.42 15.78
C LYS A 44 -18.90 -2.50 15.16
N THR A 45 -19.37 -3.75 15.17
CA THR A 45 -18.65 -4.87 14.53
C THR A 45 -18.49 -4.68 13.03
N ALA A 46 -19.52 -4.20 12.34
CA ALA A 46 -19.45 -3.91 10.89
C ALA A 46 -18.47 -2.75 10.60
N ALA A 47 -18.49 -1.69 11.40
CA ALA A 47 -17.56 -0.57 11.29
C ALA A 47 -16.11 -1.02 11.50
N GLN A 48 -15.84 -1.86 12.52
CA GLN A 48 -14.51 -2.42 12.77
C GLN A 48 -14.01 -3.30 11.62
N LYS A 49 -14.87 -4.17 11.07
CA LYS A 49 -14.53 -5.00 9.89
C LYS A 49 -14.21 -4.13 8.66
N HIS A 50 -14.97 -3.07 8.45
CA HIS A 50 -14.75 -2.15 7.33
C HIS A 50 -13.42 -1.40 7.48
N GLU A 51 -13.10 -0.92 8.69
CA GLU A 51 -11.81 -0.28 8.96
C GLU A 51 -10.63 -1.26 8.85
N HIS A 52 -10.80 -2.48 9.32
CA HIS A 52 -9.78 -3.52 9.13
C HIS A 52 -9.50 -3.79 7.65
N ARG A 53 -10.54 -3.83 6.80
CA ARG A 53 -10.38 -3.98 5.34
C ARG A 53 -9.61 -2.80 4.74
N LYS A 54 -9.95 -1.56 5.11
CA LYS A 54 -9.22 -0.37 4.66
C LYS A 54 -7.75 -0.42 5.08
N ALA A 55 -7.47 -0.75 6.35
CA ALA A 55 -6.13 -0.90 6.86
C ALA A 55 -5.32 -1.97 6.11
N SER A 56 -5.96 -3.11 5.78
CA SER A 56 -5.34 -4.19 5.02
C SER A 56 -4.93 -3.76 3.60
N VAL A 57 -5.76 -2.98 2.92
CA VAL A 57 -5.43 -2.44 1.59
C VAL A 57 -4.24 -1.48 1.68
N ARG A 58 -4.26 -0.55 2.65
CA ARG A 58 -3.16 0.39 2.89
C ARG A 58 -1.84 -0.32 3.22
N ALA A 59 -1.89 -1.33 4.06
CA ALA A 59 -0.72 -2.13 4.41
C ALA A 59 -0.04 -2.77 3.19
N LYS A 60 -0.81 -3.15 2.16
CA LYS A 60 -0.25 -3.70 0.91
C LYS A 60 0.56 -2.65 0.15
N VAL A 61 0.13 -1.39 0.15
CA VAL A 61 0.86 -0.29 -0.48
C VAL A 61 2.12 0.07 0.31
N GLU A 62 2.05 0.02 1.65
CA GLU A 62 3.17 0.32 2.53
C GLU A 62 4.25 -0.77 2.53
N HIS A 63 3.89 -2.01 2.20
CA HIS A 63 4.79 -3.16 2.27
C HIS A 63 6.05 -3.01 1.38
N PRO A 64 5.98 -2.62 0.11
CA PRO A 64 7.17 -2.38 -0.72
C PRO A 64 8.12 -1.34 -0.12
N PHE A 65 7.60 -0.25 0.45
CA PHE A 65 8.42 0.76 1.12
C PHE A 65 9.14 0.20 2.35
N ARG A 66 8.50 -0.69 3.10
CA ARG A 66 9.12 -1.40 4.22
C ARG A 66 10.25 -2.29 3.74
N VAL A 67 10.08 -3.01 2.63
CA VAL A 67 11.12 -3.86 2.03
C VAL A 67 12.30 -2.99 1.60
N ILE A 68 12.07 -1.87 0.90
CA ILE A 68 13.13 -0.96 0.47
C ILE A 68 13.92 -0.42 1.66
N LYS A 69 13.24 -0.03 2.73
CA LYS A 69 13.90 0.49 3.93
C LYS A 69 14.68 -0.57 4.70
N ARG A 70 14.10 -1.75 4.91
CA ARG A 70 14.68 -2.78 5.78
C ARG A 70 15.65 -3.70 5.07
N GLN A 71 15.35 -4.13 3.84
CA GLN A 71 16.18 -5.08 3.09
C GLN A 71 17.25 -4.36 2.25
N PHE A 72 16.94 -3.19 1.71
CA PHE A 72 17.84 -2.44 0.84
C PHE A 72 18.39 -1.16 1.48
N GLY A 73 18.07 -0.88 2.74
CA GLY A 73 18.70 0.16 3.55
C GLY A 73 18.46 1.59 3.06
N LEU A 74 17.36 1.87 2.34
CA LEU A 74 17.03 3.23 1.92
C LEU A 74 16.50 4.05 3.09
N MET A 75 17.42 4.62 3.89
CA MET A 75 17.07 5.46 5.03
C MET A 75 17.03 6.95 4.67
N LYS A 76 17.83 7.37 3.70
CA LYS A 76 17.95 8.76 3.24
C LYS A 76 18.43 8.82 1.79
N VAL A 77 18.26 9.98 1.19
CA VAL A 77 18.77 10.30 -0.15
C VAL A 77 20.30 10.23 -0.15
N ARG A 78 20.87 9.50 -1.12
CA ARG A 78 22.33 9.26 -1.22
C ARG A 78 23.00 10.11 -2.28
N PHE A 79 22.27 10.55 -3.29
CA PHE A 79 22.82 11.26 -4.46
C PHE A 79 22.38 12.71 -4.51
N ARG A 80 23.16 13.55 -5.16
CA ARG A 80 22.76 14.91 -5.49
C ARG A 80 21.94 14.90 -6.78
N GLY A 81 20.86 15.67 -6.79
CA GLY A 81 19.99 15.85 -7.94
C GLY A 81 18.86 14.80 -8.04
N LEU A 82 17.78 15.23 -8.68
CA LEU A 82 16.56 14.44 -8.79
C LEU A 82 16.74 13.18 -9.65
N ALA A 83 17.42 13.31 -10.80
CA ALA A 83 17.56 12.22 -11.76
C ALA A 83 18.28 10.98 -11.17
N LYS A 84 19.41 11.19 -10.48
CA LYS A 84 20.16 10.08 -9.85
C LYS A 84 19.39 9.43 -8.73
N ASN A 85 18.67 10.23 -7.91
CA ASN A 85 17.84 9.68 -6.83
C ASN A 85 16.61 8.95 -7.38
N ALA A 86 15.98 9.44 -8.42
CA ALA A 86 14.86 8.77 -9.08
C ALA A 86 15.29 7.42 -9.66
N ALA A 87 16.43 7.37 -10.39
CA ALA A 87 16.99 6.12 -10.91
C ALA A 87 17.29 5.12 -9.79
N HIS A 88 17.90 5.59 -8.69
CA HIS A 88 18.17 4.74 -7.52
C HIS A 88 16.89 4.18 -6.90
N VAL A 89 15.86 5.00 -6.71
CA VAL A 89 14.57 4.57 -6.13
C VAL A 89 13.89 3.56 -7.07
N VAL A 90 13.86 3.80 -8.37
CA VAL A 90 13.28 2.86 -9.36
C VAL A 90 14.00 1.50 -9.31
N THR A 91 15.33 1.50 -9.25
CA THR A 91 16.12 0.27 -9.11
C THR A 91 15.77 -0.48 -7.82
N LEU A 92 15.64 0.23 -6.70
CA LEU A 92 15.26 -0.39 -5.43
C LEU A 92 13.85 -0.97 -5.44
N PHE A 93 12.89 -0.31 -6.12
CA PHE A 93 11.55 -0.87 -6.31
C PHE A 93 11.56 -2.14 -7.16
N ALA A 94 12.34 -2.17 -8.25
CA ALA A 94 12.51 -3.37 -9.08
C ALA A 94 13.09 -4.53 -8.27
N LEU A 95 14.14 -4.31 -7.50
CA LEU A 95 14.73 -5.31 -6.60
C LEU A 95 13.77 -5.74 -5.50
N SER A 96 12.98 -4.82 -4.94
CA SER A 96 11.95 -5.11 -3.94
C SER A 96 10.88 -6.05 -4.52
N ASN A 97 10.43 -5.81 -5.75
CA ASN A 97 9.46 -6.68 -6.42
C ASN A 97 10.01 -8.10 -6.61
N LEU A 98 11.25 -8.23 -7.07
CA LEU A 98 11.93 -9.53 -7.17
C LEU A 98 12.06 -10.21 -5.81
N TRP A 99 12.46 -9.48 -4.79
CA TRP A 99 12.59 -10.01 -3.44
C TRP A 99 11.26 -10.50 -2.86
N MET A 100 10.17 -9.76 -3.07
CA MET A 100 8.82 -10.17 -2.65
C MET A 100 8.33 -11.39 -3.41
N ALA A 101 8.62 -11.48 -4.72
CA ALA A 101 8.23 -12.60 -5.57
C ALA A 101 9.14 -13.83 -5.45
N ARG A 102 10.30 -13.75 -4.80
CA ARG A 102 11.37 -14.76 -4.79
C ARG A 102 10.89 -16.18 -4.52
N ARG A 103 10.03 -16.37 -3.52
CA ARG A 103 9.53 -17.72 -3.16
C ARG A 103 8.72 -18.33 -4.29
N LYS A 104 7.87 -17.53 -4.92
CA LYS A 104 7.05 -17.97 -6.06
C LYS A 104 7.93 -18.27 -7.27
N LEU A 105 8.90 -17.41 -7.56
CA LEU A 105 9.85 -17.61 -8.67
C LEU A 105 10.70 -18.87 -8.47
N MET A 106 11.20 -19.11 -7.26
CA MET A 106 11.94 -20.32 -6.95
C MET A 106 11.09 -21.58 -7.08
N ALA A 107 9.84 -21.55 -6.61
CA ALA A 107 8.92 -22.68 -6.77
C ALA A 107 8.63 -22.97 -8.25
N MET A 108 8.49 -21.95 -9.10
CA MET A 108 8.31 -22.12 -10.55
C MET A 108 9.55 -22.67 -11.24
N ALA A 109 10.76 -22.33 -10.75
CA ALA A 109 12.01 -22.84 -11.31
C ALA A 109 12.21 -24.34 -11.05
N VAL A 110 11.74 -24.82 -9.88
CA VAL A 110 11.84 -26.25 -9.52
C VAL A 110 10.90 -27.13 -10.33
N VAL A 111 9.81 -26.57 -10.87
CA VAL A 111 8.79 -27.33 -11.63
C VAL A 111 9.16 -27.50 -13.12
N ARG A 112 10.25 -26.91 -13.62
CA ARG A 112 10.72 -27.21 -14.97
C ARG A 112 11.41 -28.60 -14.98
N PRO A 113 10.79 -29.66 -15.54
CA PRO A 113 11.54 -30.87 -15.85
C PRO A 113 12.61 -30.47 -16.86
N THR A 114 13.85 -30.74 -16.54
CA THR A 114 14.90 -30.76 -17.55
C THR A 114 14.49 -31.78 -18.61
N SER A 115 13.89 -31.30 -19.69
CA SER A 115 13.84 -32.10 -20.92
C SER A 115 15.26 -32.24 -21.40
N ALA A 116 15.82 -33.38 -21.09
CA ALA A 116 17.06 -33.83 -21.71
C ALA A 116 16.82 -34.05 -23.19
#